data_a262498cdd497674f2076f63ccef68b5
#
_entry.id   a262498cdd497674f2076f63ccef68b5
#
_cell.length_a   1.000
_cell.length_b   1.000
_cell.length_c   1.000
_cell.angle_alpha   90.00
_cell.angle_beta   90.00
_cell.angle_gamma   90.00
#
_symmetry.space_group_name_H-M   'P 1'
#
loop_
_entity.id
_entity.type
_entity.pdbx_description
1 polymer ?
#
loop_
_entity_poly.entity_id
_entity_poly.type
_entity_poly.pdbx_seq_one_letter_code
_entity_poly.pdbx_strand_id
1 'polypeptide(L)'
;MLLPHILLSLLLVATASVQAADPVPEIRRDAASPQATGVVHTLRTIPEACARLEGRFTGNAGKPYEFAAVRTSDRCAPRAKLVDAANAKASVANGWVLNDVIRVPSASCPSRQAVVRVWRKDAKVAPPKLDAQGRSRIYLKDSMDAARAGDLKPIPVFAAAMTLEGLACK
;
A
#
# COMPACT_ATOMS: atom_id res chain seq x y z
N MET A 1 -62.22 23.13 -22.32
CA MET A 1 -60.82 22.75 -22.72
C MET A 1 -60.01 22.50 -21.44
N LEU A 2 -59.87 21.25 -21.03
CA LEU A 2 -59.08 20.85 -19.84
C LEU A 2 -57.74 20.32 -20.34
N LEU A 3 -56.61 20.98 -19.97
CA LEU A 3 -55.25 20.48 -20.18
C LEU A 3 -54.90 19.49 -19.05
N PRO A 4 -54.37 18.32 -19.36
CA PRO A 4 -53.84 17.42 -18.32
C PRO A 4 -52.41 17.82 -17.96
N HIS A 5 -52.14 18.02 -16.69
CA HIS A 5 -50.81 18.23 -16.13
C HIS A 5 -50.11 16.85 -16.04
N ILE A 6 -49.12 16.64 -16.88
CA ILE A 6 -48.24 15.47 -16.81
C ILE A 6 -47.16 15.77 -15.76
N LEU A 7 -47.30 15.13 -14.56
CA LEU A 7 -46.29 15.11 -13.52
C LEU A 7 -45.17 14.11 -13.94
N LEU A 8 -44.06 14.66 -14.39
CA LEU A 8 -42.85 13.88 -14.68
C LEU A 8 -42.12 13.59 -13.36
N SER A 9 -42.34 12.40 -12.80
CA SER A 9 -41.62 11.94 -11.60
C SER A 9 -40.20 11.52 -11.99
N LEU A 10 -39.21 12.34 -11.61
CA LEU A 10 -37.79 12.06 -11.78
C LEU A 10 -37.36 11.03 -10.72
N LEU A 11 -37.19 9.77 -11.08
CA LEU A 11 -36.60 8.75 -10.20
C LEU A 11 -35.09 9.00 -10.11
N LEU A 12 -34.64 9.54 -8.96
CA LEU A 12 -33.21 9.56 -8.60
C LEU A 12 -32.77 8.13 -8.24
N VAL A 13 -32.11 7.46 -9.17
CA VAL A 13 -31.41 6.20 -8.88
C VAL A 13 -30.12 6.53 -8.17
N ALA A 14 -30.07 6.37 -6.84
CA ALA A 14 -28.86 6.44 -6.06
C ALA A 14 -28.01 5.21 -6.37
N THR A 15 -26.96 5.38 -7.18
CA THR A 15 -25.94 4.35 -7.41
C THR A 15 -25.08 4.23 -6.16
N ALA A 16 -25.39 3.26 -5.31
CA ALA A 16 -24.50 2.87 -4.21
C ALA A 16 -23.23 2.27 -4.83
N SER A 17 -22.10 2.95 -4.67
CA SER A 17 -20.81 2.41 -5.05
C SER A 17 -20.50 1.21 -4.16
N VAL A 18 -20.69 0.01 -4.66
CA VAL A 18 -20.23 -1.21 -4.02
C VAL A 18 -18.70 -1.18 -4.07
N GLN A 19 -18.06 -0.86 -2.97
CA GLN A 19 -16.62 -1.04 -2.85
C GLN A 19 -16.35 -2.54 -2.90
N ALA A 20 -15.66 -2.99 -3.94
CA ALA A 20 -15.21 -4.37 -4.02
C ALA A 20 -14.31 -4.67 -2.80
N ALA A 21 -14.58 -5.79 -2.13
CA ALA A 21 -13.74 -6.23 -1.03
C ALA A 21 -12.30 -6.42 -1.49
N ASP A 22 -11.34 -6.09 -0.62
CA ASP A 22 -9.93 -6.36 -0.91
C ASP A 22 -9.72 -7.84 -1.19
N PRO A 23 -8.85 -8.20 -2.14
CA PRO A 23 -8.43 -9.58 -2.30
C PRO A 23 -7.71 -10.06 -1.03
N VAL A 24 -7.63 -11.37 -0.84
CA VAL A 24 -6.94 -11.94 0.33
C VAL A 24 -5.45 -11.58 0.26
N PRO A 25 -4.90 -10.89 1.28
CA PRO A 25 -3.49 -10.54 1.29
C PRO A 25 -2.60 -11.76 1.57
N GLU A 26 -1.36 -11.76 1.03
CA GLU A 26 -0.37 -12.79 1.31
C GLU A 26 0.03 -12.80 2.80
N ILE A 27 0.15 -11.61 3.39
CA ILE A 27 0.46 -11.43 4.82
C ILE A 27 -0.82 -11.05 5.54
N ARG A 28 -1.25 -11.90 6.44
CA ARG A 28 -2.39 -11.63 7.32
C ARG A 28 -1.90 -10.98 8.60
N ARG A 29 -2.48 -9.85 8.95
CA ARG A 29 -2.19 -9.11 10.18
C ARG A 29 -3.45 -8.79 10.95
N ASP A 30 -3.33 -8.78 12.24
CA ASP A 30 -4.29 -8.11 13.10
C ASP A 30 -4.16 -6.59 12.95
N ALA A 31 -5.21 -5.86 13.35
CA ALA A 31 -5.12 -4.41 13.40
C ALA A 31 -4.01 -3.99 14.40
N ALA A 32 -3.26 -2.96 14.02
CA ALA A 32 -2.26 -2.39 14.91
C ALA A 32 -2.91 -1.75 16.14
N SER A 33 -2.15 -1.56 17.20
CA SER A 33 -2.61 -0.79 18.36
C SER A 33 -2.96 0.65 17.93
N PRO A 34 -4.00 1.26 18.53
CA PRO A 34 -4.37 2.63 18.24
C PRO A 34 -3.20 3.60 18.41
N GLN A 35 -3.03 4.53 17.47
CA GLN A 35 -1.93 5.48 17.46
C GLN A 35 -2.40 6.88 17.85
N ALA A 36 -1.63 7.54 18.70
CA ALA A 36 -1.90 8.90 19.13
C ALA A 36 -1.60 9.92 18.02
N THR A 37 -2.33 11.03 18.05
CA THR A 37 -2.10 12.17 17.15
C THR A 37 -0.68 12.74 17.35
N GLY A 38 -0.01 13.04 16.26
CA GLY A 38 1.34 13.59 16.24
C GLY A 38 2.48 12.58 16.34
N VAL A 39 2.17 11.32 16.67
CA VAL A 39 3.20 10.27 16.83
C VAL A 39 3.47 9.58 15.52
N VAL A 40 4.73 9.63 15.07
CA VAL A 40 5.19 8.87 13.89
C VAL A 40 5.34 7.39 14.28
N HIS A 41 4.79 6.52 13.46
CA HIS A 41 4.88 5.08 13.67
C HIS A 41 5.26 4.36 12.37
N THR A 42 6.01 3.27 12.53
CA THR A 42 6.36 2.40 11.41
C THR A 42 5.19 1.49 11.07
N LEU A 43 4.77 1.55 9.82
CA LEU A 43 3.73 0.68 9.25
C LEU A 43 4.34 -0.65 8.78
N ARG A 44 5.39 -0.55 7.97
CA ARG A 44 6.09 -1.69 7.41
C ARG A 44 7.49 -1.33 6.94
N THR A 45 8.42 -2.24 7.10
CA THR A 45 9.71 -2.19 6.41
C THR A 45 9.68 -3.12 5.21
N ILE A 46 10.21 -2.67 4.08
CA ILE A 46 10.42 -3.43 2.84
C ILE A 46 11.93 -3.43 2.59
N PRO A 47 12.66 -4.38 3.18
CA PRO A 47 14.14 -4.37 3.14
C PRO A 47 14.69 -4.43 1.73
N GLU A 48 14.02 -5.17 0.83
CA GLU A 48 14.41 -5.32 -0.56
C GLU A 48 14.40 -3.99 -1.32
N ALA A 49 13.49 -3.09 -0.95
CA ALA A 49 13.39 -1.75 -1.53
C ALA A 49 14.16 -0.69 -0.74
N CYS A 50 14.87 -1.07 0.33
CA CYS A 50 15.50 -0.15 1.27
C CYS A 50 14.51 0.90 1.81
N ALA A 51 13.26 0.54 1.99
CA ALA A 51 12.19 1.46 2.34
C ALA A 51 11.50 1.07 3.64
N ARG A 52 11.07 2.08 4.39
CA ARG A 52 10.19 1.96 5.54
C ARG A 52 8.98 2.84 5.30
N LEU A 53 7.80 2.26 5.40
CA LEU A 53 6.54 2.97 5.35
C LEU A 53 6.23 3.51 6.75
N GLU A 54 6.01 4.80 6.84
CA GLU A 54 5.70 5.50 8.08
C GLU A 54 4.37 6.23 7.96
N GLY A 55 3.71 6.40 9.09
CA GLY A 55 2.46 7.11 9.19
C GLY A 55 2.35 7.95 10.46
N ARG A 56 1.44 8.93 10.42
CA ARG A 56 1.12 9.77 11.56
C ARG A 56 -0.28 10.35 11.42
N PHE A 57 -1.10 10.24 12.46
CA PHE A 57 -2.33 11.03 12.57
C PHE A 57 -1.96 12.48 12.90
N THR A 58 -2.47 13.43 12.13
CA THR A 58 -2.05 14.84 12.23
C THR A 58 -2.92 15.68 13.16
N GLY A 59 -4.15 15.24 13.40
CA GLY A 59 -5.16 16.07 14.04
C GLY A 59 -5.79 17.14 13.15
N ASN A 60 -5.30 17.30 11.91
CA ASN A 60 -5.84 18.24 10.94
C ASN A 60 -6.96 17.59 10.13
N ALA A 61 -8.16 18.18 10.13
CA ALA A 61 -9.31 17.65 9.41
C ALA A 61 -9.10 17.59 7.89
N GLY A 62 -8.35 18.53 7.31
CA GLY A 62 -8.05 18.58 5.87
C GLY A 62 -7.00 17.55 5.40
N LYS A 63 -6.11 17.13 6.31
CA LYS A 63 -5.10 16.11 6.05
C LYS A 63 -4.93 15.23 7.29
N PRO A 64 -5.92 14.37 7.61
CA PRO A 64 -5.98 13.69 8.91
C PRO A 64 -4.87 12.68 9.14
N TYR A 65 -4.20 12.22 8.08
CA TYR A 65 -3.10 11.27 8.16
C TYR A 65 -2.01 11.62 7.16
N GLU A 66 -0.77 11.53 7.60
CA GLU A 66 0.41 11.60 6.75
C GLU A 66 0.96 10.21 6.54
N PHE A 67 1.33 9.92 5.30
CA PHE A 67 1.92 8.66 4.88
C PHE A 67 3.15 8.97 4.03
N ALA A 68 4.26 8.33 4.35
CA ALA A 68 5.51 8.50 3.63
C ALA A 68 6.29 7.18 3.52
N ALA A 69 7.02 7.04 2.43
CA ALA A 69 8.06 6.04 2.30
C ALA A 69 9.42 6.71 2.56
N VAL A 70 10.13 6.24 3.58
CA VAL A 70 11.44 6.77 3.95
C VAL A 70 12.51 5.72 3.65
N ARG A 71 13.71 6.17 3.29
CA ARG A 71 14.85 5.27 3.07
C ARG A 71 15.36 4.76 4.42
N THR A 72 15.62 3.44 4.51
CA THR A 72 16.07 2.83 5.78
C THR A 72 17.53 3.16 6.12
N SER A 73 18.38 3.39 5.11
CA SER A 73 19.77 3.76 5.27
C SER A 73 20.35 4.26 3.96
N ASP A 74 21.26 5.24 4.01
CA ASP A 74 21.97 5.76 2.84
C ASP A 74 22.88 4.71 2.19
N ARG A 75 23.33 3.74 2.99
CA ARG A 75 24.18 2.63 2.53
C ARG A 75 23.40 1.43 1.99
N CYS A 76 22.07 1.45 2.07
CA CYS A 76 21.25 0.35 1.56
C CYS A 76 21.19 0.41 0.03
N ALA A 77 21.56 -0.70 -0.62
CA ALA A 77 21.42 -0.90 -2.05
C ALA A 77 20.08 -1.61 -2.35
N PRO A 78 19.11 -0.94 -2.99
CA PRO A 78 17.80 -1.54 -3.23
C PRO A 78 17.88 -2.64 -4.30
N ARG A 79 17.15 -3.73 -4.08
CA ARG A 79 16.96 -4.86 -5.00
C ARG A 79 15.50 -5.03 -5.40
N ALA A 80 14.69 -4.07 -5.04
CA ALA A 80 13.30 -3.91 -5.43
C ALA A 80 13.01 -2.43 -5.62
N LYS A 81 11.97 -2.13 -6.37
CA LYS A 81 11.43 -0.78 -6.49
C LYS A 81 10.22 -0.64 -5.58
N LEU A 82 10.06 0.52 -4.96
CA LEU A 82 8.81 0.93 -4.33
C LEU A 82 8.24 2.11 -5.12
N VAL A 83 6.99 1.98 -5.53
CA VAL A 83 6.28 2.99 -6.32
C VAL A 83 4.95 3.35 -5.66
N ASP A 84 4.37 4.48 -6.05
CA ASP A 84 3.01 4.85 -5.68
C ASP A 84 2.00 3.92 -6.36
N ALA A 85 1.05 3.37 -5.59
CA ALA A 85 0.11 2.38 -6.09
C ALA A 85 -0.92 2.97 -7.07
N ALA A 86 -1.29 4.24 -6.92
CA ALA A 86 -2.22 4.90 -7.83
C ALA A 86 -1.57 5.09 -9.21
N ASN A 87 -0.34 5.59 -9.24
CA ASN A 87 0.42 5.77 -10.48
C ASN A 87 0.73 4.44 -11.16
N ALA A 88 1.02 3.40 -10.38
CA ALA A 88 1.28 2.06 -10.88
C ALA A 88 0.01 1.29 -11.27
N LYS A 89 -1.18 1.83 -10.97
CA LYS A 89 -2.48 1.15 -11.14
C LYS A 89 -2.48 -0.25 -10.53
N ALA A 90 -1.96 -0.34 -9.30
CA ALA A 90 -1.78 -1.61 -8.60
C ALA A 90 -3.13 -2.26 -8.30
N SER A 91 -3.40 -3.39 -8.95
CA SER A 91 -4.63 -4.17 -8.80
C SER A 91 -4.41 -5.59 -9.30
N VAL A 92 -5.24 -6.52 -8.87
CA VAL A 92 -5.19 -7.91 -9.36
C VAL A 92 -5.36 -7.97 -10.88
N ALA A 93 -6.24 -7.15 -11.45
CA ALA A 93 -6.48 -7.10 -12.90
C ALA A 93 -5.22 -6.68 -13.69
N ASN A 94 -4.32 -5.93 -13.07
CA ASN A 94 -3.05 -5.49 -13.65
C ASN A 94 -1.86 -6.37 -13.26
N GLY A 95 -2.13 -7.58 -12.77
CA GLY A 95 -1.10 -8.58 -12.43
C GLY A 95 -0.35 -8.31 -11.14
N TRP A 96 -0.94 -7.53 -10.22
CA TRP A 96 -0.41 -7.32 -8.88
C TRP A 96 -1.04 -8.31 -7.89
N VAL A 97 -0.28 -8.67 -6.89
CA VAL A 97 -0.73 -9.46 -5.75
C VAL A 97 -0.84 -8.53 -4.55
N LEU A 98 -1.95 -8.59 -3.82
CA LEU A 98 -2.07 -7.87 -2.56
C LEU A 98 -1.17 -8.54 -1.52
N ASN A 99 -0.06 -7.89 -1.21
CA ASN A 99 0.95 -8.48 -0.35
C ASN A 99 0.61 -8.29 1.13
N ASP A 100 0.10 -7.11 1.51
CA ASP A 100 -0.17 -6.79 2.91
C ASP A 100 -1.26 -5.72 3.04
N VAL A 101 -2.07 -5.81 4.09
CA VAL A 101 -3.03 -4.77 4.49
C VAL A 101 -2.77 -4.40 5.95
N ILE A 102 -2.36 -3.17 6.17
CA ILE A 102 -2.01 -2.65 7.50
C ILE A 102 -3.11 -1.70 7.94
N ARG A 103 -3.77 -2.02 9.05
CA ARG A 103 -4.86 -1.23 9.63
C ARG A 103 -4.39 -0.60 10.92
N VAL A 104 -4.44 0.72 11.01
CA VAL A 104 -4.00 1.48 12.17
C VAL A 104 -5.14 2.35 12.67
N PRO A 105 -5.78 1.99 13.78
CA PRO A 105 -6.81 2.82 14.38
C PRO A 105 -6.23 4.12 14.95
N SER A 106 -7.03 5.19 14.93
CA SER A 106 -6.69 6.42 15.62
C SER A 106 -7.08 6.32 17.09
N ALA A 107 -6.19 6.66 18.01
CA ALA A 107 -6.49 6.69 19.44
C ALA A 107 -7.47 7.82 19.79
N SER A 108 -7.41 8.95 19.09
CA SER A 108 -8.30 10.10 19.29
C SER A 108 -9.63 9.97 18.55
N CYS A 109 -9.74 9.04 17.59
CA CYS A 109 -10.93 8.82 16.79
C CYS A 109 -11.08 7.32 16.48
N PRO A 110 -11.58 6.48 17.41
CA PRO A 110 -11.62 5.02 17.26
C PRO A 110 -12.46 4.53 16.07
N SER A 111 -13.40 5.34 15.59
CA SER A 111 -14.19 5.05 14.39
C SER A 111 -13.43 5.26 13.08
N ARG A 112 -12.19 5.80 13.12
CA ARG A 112 -11.36 6.10 11.97
C ARG A 112 -10.07 5.31 12.03
N GLN A 113 -9.67 4.76 10.89
CA GLN A 113 -8.40 4.05 10.76
C GLN A 113 -7.69 4.45 9.46
N ALA A 114 -6.36 4.47 9.50
CA ALA A 114 -5.54 4.47 8.30
C ALA A 114 -5.38 3.04 7.81
N VAL A 115 -5.60 2.82 6.52
CA VAL A 115 -5.45 1.52 5.87
C VAL A 115 -4.42 1.63 4.77
N VAL A 116 -3.30 0.93 4.94
CA VAL A 116 -2.23 0.90 3.96
C VAL A 116 -2.24 -0.45 3.25
N ARG A 117 -2.39 -0.41 1.93
CA ARG A 117 -2.35 -1.58 1.05
C ARG A 117 -1.00 -1.63 0.36
N VAL A 118 -0.29 -2.72 0.57
CA VAL A 118 0.98 -2.98 -0.09
C VAL A 118 0.78 -4.06 -1.14
N TRP A 119 1.13 -3.75 -2.36
CA TRP A 119 1.05 -4.63 -3.51
C TRP A 119 2.43 -5.07 -3.95
N ARG A 120 2.51 -6.23 -4.58
CA ARG A 120 3.74 -6.79 -5.14
C ARG A 120 3.49 -7.26 -6.56
N LYS A 121 4.41 -6.95 -7.47
CA LYS A 121 4.40 -7.48 -8.84
C LYS A 121 5.57 -8.43 -9.01
N ASP A 122 5.41 -9.42 -9.91
CA ASP A 122 6.31 -10.55 -10.12
C ASP A 122 6.37 -11.53 -8.93
N ALA A 123 5.22 -12.12 -8.64
CA ALA A 123 5.07 -13.23 -7.70
C ALA A 123 5.98 -14.44 -8.01
N LYS A 124 6.49 -14.55 -9.24
CA LYS A 124 7.34 -15.65 -9.69
C LYS A 124 8.83 -15.47 -9.32
N VAL A 125 9.23 -14.26 -8.93
CA VAL A 125 10.60 -14.03 -8.47
C VAL A 125 10.64 -14.31 -6.98
N ALA A 126 11.14 -15.47 -6.60
CA ALA A 126 11.36 -15.77 -5.19
C ALA A 126 12.28 -14.68 -4.59
N PRO A 127 11.99 -14.18 -3.38
CA PRO A 127 12.89 -13.26 -2.71
C PRO A 127 14.28 -13.92 -2.61
N PRO A 128 15.37 -13.16 -2.71
CA PRO A 128 16.72 -13.71 -2.61
C PRO A 128 16.87 -14.39 -1.24
N LYS A 129 17.49 -15.57 -1.26
CA LYS A 129 17.82 -16.26 -0.01
C LYS A 129 18.73 -15.37 0.82
N LEU A 130 18.36 -15.17 2.08
CA LEU A 130 19.18 -14.45 3.04
C LEU A 130 20.25 -15.39 3.60
N ASP A 131 21.46 -14.87 3.87
CA ASP A 131 22.48 -15.59 4.64
C ASP A 131 22.09 -15.67 6.12
N ALA A 132 22.87 -16.35 6.93
CA ALA A 132 22.63 -16.52 8.37
C ALA A 132 22.59 -15.18 9.14
N GLN A 133 23.07 -14.08 8.54
CA GLN A 133 23.04 -12.73 9.09
C GLN A 133 21.88 -11.89 8.52
N GLY A 134 20.94 -12.52 7.81
CA GLY A 134 19.80 -11.85 7.22
C GLY A 134 20.17 -10.95 6.01
N ARG A 135 21.35 -11.15 5.40
CA ARG A 135 21.83 -10.37 4.26
C ARG A 135 21.76 -11.22 3.00
N SER A 136 21.40 -10.62 1.88
CA SER A 136 21.63 -11.26 0.60
C SER A 136 22.90 -10.69 -0.02
N ARG A 137 23.83 -11.58 -0.34
CA ARG A 137 25.05 -11.25 -1.07
C ARG A 137 24.76 -11.42 -2.56
N ILE A 138 24.86 -10.34 -3.31
CA ILE A 138 24.96 -10.38 -4.76
C ILE A 138 26.46 -10.27 -5.06
N TYR A 139 27.05 -11.32 -5.60
CA TYR A 139 28.41 -11.24 -6.08
C TYR A 139 28.38 -10.39 -7.34
N LEU A 140 29.17 -9.30 -7.36
CA LEU A 140 29.24 -8.37 -8.50
C LEU A 140 29.56 -9.11 -9.79
N LYS A 141 30.47 -10.09 -9.72
CA LYS A 141 30.85 -10.91 -10.87
C LYS A 141 29.66 -11.67 -11.45
N ASP A 142 28.88 -12.35 -10.60
CA ASP A 142 27.72 -13.14 -11.05
C ASP A 142 26.64 -12.25 -11.67
N SER A 143 26.45 -11.05 -11.12
CA SER A 143 25.52 -10.06 -11.67
C SER A 143 26.00 -9.51 -13.02
N MET A 144 27.30 -9.30 -13.19
CA MET A 144 27.88 -8.86 -14.45
C MET A 144 27.80 -9.96 -15.52
N ASP A 145 28.05 -11.20 -15.14
CA ASP A 145 27.95 -12.33 -16.04
C ASP A 145 26.51 -12.59 -16.48
N ALA A 146 25.55 -12.51 -15.55
CA ALA A 146 24.10 -12.56 -15.85
C ALA A 146 23.65 -11.40 -16.77
N ALA A 147 24.18 -10.19 -16.56
CA ALA A 147 23.90 -9.05 -17.43
C ALA A 147 24.42 -9.27 -18.86
N ARG A 148 25.62 -9.81 -19.00
CA ARG A 148 26.22 -10.12 -20.32
C ARG A 148 25.47 -11.24 -21.04
N ALA A 149 24.93 -12.21 -20.28
CA ALA A 149 24.14 -13.31 -20.83
C ALA A 149 22.69 -12.90 -21.15
N GLY A 150 22.24 -11.70 -20.77
CA GLY A 150 20.83 -11.28 -20.89
C GLY A 150 19.91 -11.92 -19.86
N ASP A 151 20.44 -12.58 -18.84
CA ASP A 151 19.73 -13.35 -17.81
C ASP A 151 19.42 -12.53 -16.53
N LEU A 152 19.43 -11.21 -16.62
CA LEU A 152 19.07 -10.37 -15.48
C LEU A 152 17.64 -10.67 -15.04
N LYS A 153 17.50 -11.20 -13.83
CA LYS A 153 16.17 -11.41 -13.23
C LYS A 153 15.47 -10.07 -13.02
N PRO A 154 14.17 -9.98 -13.35
CA PRO A 154 13.41 -8.77 -13.09
C PRO A 154 13.48 -8.39 -11.60
N ILE A 155 13.63 -7.10 -11.34
CA ILE A 155 13.63 -6.57 -9.99
C ILE A 155 12.17 -6.57 -9.49
N PRO A 156 11.86 -7.13 -8.32
CA PRO A 156 10.53 -7.05 -7.74
C PRO A 156 10.07 -5.60 -7.59
N VAL A 157 8.78 -5.36 -7.83
CA VAL A 157 8.18 -4.04 -7.66
C VAL A 157 7.14 -4.13 -6.55
N PHE A 158 7.27 -3.26 -5.57
CA PHE A 158 6.25 -3.02 -4.56
C PHE A 158 5.53 -1.71 -4.86
N ALA A 159 4.24 -1.65 -4.54
CA ALA A 159 3.46 -0.45 -4.61
C ALA A 159 2.69 -0.28 -3.29
N ALA A 160 2.59 0.93 -2.80
CA ALA A 160 1.87 1.23 -1.56
C ALA A 160 0.89 2.38 -1.77
N ALA A 161 -0.30 2.24 -1.19
CA ALA A 161 -1.28 3.30 -1.10
C ALA A 161 -1.91 3.32 0.28
N MET A 162 -2.30 4.50 0.72
CA MET A 162 -3.00 4.71 1.99
C MET A 162 -4.39 5.30 1.71
N THR A 163 -5.38 4.78 2.43
CA THR A 163 -6.72 5.34 2.51
C THR A 163 -7.12 5.54 3.96
N LEU A 164 -7.99 6.51 4.21
CA LEU A 164 -8.67 6.62 5.49
C LEU A 164 -10.04 5.96 5.38
N GLU A 165 -10.33 5.08 6.31
CA GLU A 165 -11.60 4.38 6.40
C GLU A 165 -12.29 4.71 7.72
N GLY A 166 -13.64 4.59 7.73
CA GLY A 166 -14.45 4.88 8.88
C GLY A 166 -14.94 6.32 8.97
N LEU A 167 -15.71 6.61 10.04
CA LEU A 167 -16.34 7.90 10.22
C LEU A 167 -15.39 8.92 10.86
N ALA A 168 -15.50 10.17 10.42
CA ALA A 168 -14.81 11.26 11.10
C ALA A 168 -15.43 11.49 12.48
N CYS A 169 -14.59 11.65 13.50
CA CYS A 169 -15.07 12.13 14.79
C CYS A 169 -15.35 13.62 14.72
N LYS A 170 -16.36 14.03 15.48
CA LYS A 170 -16.75 15.43 15.64
C LYS A 170 -15.80 16.14 16.59
#